data_817d944635775fc134591e1082a7d342
#
_entry.id   817d944635775fc134591e1082a7d342
#
_cell.length_a   1.000
_cell.length_b   1.000
_cell.length_c   1.000
_cell.angle_alpha   90.00
_cell.angle_beta   90.00
_cell.angle_gamma   90.00
#
_symmetry.space_group_name_H-M   'P 1'
#
loop_
_entity.id
_entity.type
_entity.pdbx_description
1 polymer ?
#
loop_
_entity_poly.entity_id
_entity_poly.type
_entity_poly.pdbx_seq_one_letter_code
_entity_poly.pdbx_strand_id
1 'polypeptide(L)'
;MKILRTYIKENIGILSLGAIFLTLNTFATLAIPFQISNIINLGIMKKDIDMVYSTSIKMVIILIVGTATGIIANHFVALFATNFTKKNRKLLIRNLESLTIDQVNDFGVASLVTRMGNDNNNAQRLIVAFFQMILPSPIMAVISIFMTIKLSPTLALIPLFTILIFAFAIVLTLFKSLPYILKVQKKLDRMTLVLRERFIGAKIIRAFDNSKKERDKFNDVAQEYTDNYIIINKKFALLSPMAFALMSVVITLIIFFGAMKVLNNTLEIGSITAIVEYSLTTIAALIMSSMVLVQMPKAVVSIERIEEVLNVTSEIKDKEELKDNSYYEDILKQNPISLTFDNVCFRYKGAEKQILKNISFSVKAGERFAIVGATGSGKSTIAKVLLRLNDIESGRILINGVNTLDLPLNCLRNQISYTPQKAYIFSGKIKDNFRFTNKDMTDEEMIKIAKIAQSYDFIDSLPDKFDSFVAQGGINFSGGQKQRLSIARALSKDANIYLFDDSFSALDYATDAKLRKELKTFLKDKITIIIAQRLNTIADADKIIVLKDSEITGMGTHQELLESNQEYIELAKSQGILE
;
A
#
# COMPACT_ATOMS: atom_id res chain seq x y z
N MET A 1 8.51 -7.81 11.57
CA MET A 1 9.22 -7.20 12.74
C MET A 1 10.69 -6.83 12.48
N LYS A 2 11.31 -7.36 11.42
CA LYS A 2 12.71 -7.08 11.02
C LYS A 2 12.90 -5.60 10.63
N ILE A 3 11.98 -5.03 9.84
CA ILE A 3 12.05 -3.62 9.39
C ILE A 3 12.03 -2.65 10.59
N LEU A 4 11.11 -2.87 11.54
CA LEU A 4 11.03 -2.02 12.72
C LEU A 4 12.32 -2.11 13.56
N ARG A 5 12.85 -3.32 13.74
CA ARG A 5 14.13 -3.52 14.47
C ARG A 5 15.30 -2.82 13.79
N THR A 6 15.40 -2.89 12.47
CA THR A 6 16.43 -2.19 11.70
C THR A 6 16.28 -0.68 11.84
N TYR A 7 15.06 -0.17 11.72
CA TYR A 7 14.79 1.26 11.85
C TYR A 7 15.10 1.80 13.26
N ILE A 8 14.79 1.03 14.32
CA ILE A 8 15.15 1.37 15.69
C ILE A 8 16.67 1.52 15.84
N LYS A 9 17.44 0.57 15.29
CA LYS A 9 18.91 0.62 15.35
C LYS A 9 19.49 1.86 14.65
N GLU A 10 18.95 2.22 13.48
CA GLU A 10 19.38 3.38 12.71
C GLU A 10 19.05 4.72 13.38
N ASN A 11 17.98 4.76 14.17
CA ASN A 11 17.44 6.00 14.77
C ASN A 11 17.41 5.94 16.30
N ILE A 12 18.34 5.20 16.90
CA ILE A 12 18.39 4.99 18.35
C ILE A 12 18.57 6.30 19.13
N GLY A 13 19.26 7.30 18.56
CA GLY A 13 19.45 8.60 19.19
C GLY A 13 18.14 9.38 19.40
N ILE A 14 17.26 9.41 18.39
CA ILE A 14 15.95 10.08 18.50
C ILE A 14 15.09 9.35 19.55
N LEU A 15 15.13 8.03 19.50
CA LEU A 15 14.35 7.17 20.39
C LEU A 15 14.80 7.29 21.85
N SER A 16 16.13 7.32 22.08
CA SER A 16 16.69 7.48 23.43
C SER A 16 16.39 8.86 24.03
N LEU A 17 16.47 9.92 23.22
CA LEU A 17 16.04 11.26 23.65
C LEU A 17 14.56 11.27 24.07
N GLY A 18 13.68 10.70 23.25
CA GLY A 18 12.26 10.56 23.59
C GLY A 18 12.05 9.80 24.89
N ALA A 19 12.76 8.68 25.11
CA ALA A 19 12.68 7.88 26.32
C ALA A 19 13.23 8.61 27.56
N ILE A 20 14.32 9.36 27.44
CA ILE A 20 14.90 10.16 28.53
C ILE A 20 13.91 11.24 28.95
N PHE A 21 13.39 12.05 28.02
CA PHE A 21 12.43 13.08 28.34
C PHE A 21 11.12 12.53 28.91
N LEU A 22 10.68 11.37 28.44
CA LEU A 22 9.51 10.67 28.98
C LEU A 22 9.77 10.20 30.43
N THR A 23 10.96 9.69 30.72
CA THR A 23 11.35 9.31 32.08
C THR A 23 11.41 10.53 32.99
N LEU A 24 11.98 11.64 32.54
CA LEU A 24 11.97 12.92 33.27
C LEU A 24 10.56 13.43 33.55
N ASN A 25 9.66 13.35 32.57
CA ASN A 25 8.25 13.69 32.74
C ASN A 25 7.59 12.78 33.81
N THR A 26 7.89 11.49 33.81
CA THR A 26 7.39 10.53 34.81
C THR A 26 7.90 10.85 36.22
N PHE A 27 9.17 11.22 36.34
CA PHE A 27 9.73 11.69 37.62
C PHE A 27 9.07 12.97 38.10
N ALA A 28 8.85 13.94 37.23
CA ALA A 28 8.16 15.19 37.56
C ALA A 28 6.73 14.92 38.06
N THR A 29 6.00 14.04 37.37
CA THR A 29 4.64 13.63 37.74
C THR A 29 4.62 13.01 39.14
N LEU A 30 5.56 12.10 39.44
CA LEU A 30 5.63 11.42 40.76
C LEU A 30 6.29 12.28 41.86
N ALA A 31 6.91 13.40 41.53
CA ALA A 31 7.41 14.35 42.54
C ALA A 31 6.28 15.18 43.18
N ILE A 32 5.13 15.34 42.50
CA ILE A 32 4.01 16.13 43.01
C ILE A 32 3.42 15.56 44.32
N PRO A 33 3.09 14.25 44.43
CA PRO A 33 2.58 13.70 45.70
C PRO A 33 3.54 13.89 46.90
N PHE A 34 4.86 13.84 46.64
CA PHE A 34 5.84 14.11 47.66
C PHE A 34 5.78 15.57 48.17
N GLN A 35 5.61 16.54 47.27
CA GLN A 35 5.46 17.95 47.65
C GLN A 35 4.14 18.20 48.41
N ILE A 36 3.05 17.51 48.02
CA ILE A 36 1.77 17.57 48.76
C ILE A 36 1.98 17.07 50.19
N SER A 37 2.71 15.96 50.38
CA SER A 37 3.06 15.45 51.71
C SER A 37 3.82 16.50 52.53
N ASN A 38 4.79 17.20 51.89
CA ASN A 38 5.56 18.24 52.58
C ASN A 38 4.70 19.45 52.96
N ILE A 39 3.76 19.89 52.10
CA ILE A 39 2.82 20.96 52.45
C ILE A 39 2.00 20.59 53.68
N ILE A 40 1.50 19.35 53.73
CA ILE A 40 0.69 18.88 54.88
C ILE A 40 1.54 18.79 56.14
N ASN A 41 2.70 18.11 56.08
CA ASN A 41 3.49 17.77 57.25
C ASN A 41 4.27 18.99 57.82
N LEU A 42 4.88 19.78 56.94
CA LEU A 42 5.78 20.89 57.35
C LEU A 42 5.09 22.24 57.32
N GLY A 43 4.08 22.42 56.46
CA GLY A 43 3.32 23.68 56.38
C GLY A 43 2.10 23.67 57.27
N ILE A 44 1.08 22.88 56.95
CA ILE A 44 -0.22 22.90 57.62
C ILE A 44 -0.12 22.46 59.09
N MET A 45 0.50 21.30 59.32
CA MET A 45 0.59 20.74 60.68
C MET A 45 1.45 21.60 61.61
N LYS A 46 2.48 22.27 61.10
CA LYS A 46 3.34 23.20 61.86
C LYS A 46 2.88 24.64 61.79
N LYS A 47 1.80 24.95 61.09
CA LYS A 47 1.27 26.31 60.87
C LYS A 47 2.30 27.29 60.28
N ASP A 48 3.21 26.75 59.44
CA ASP A 48 4.25 27.49 58.72
C ASP A 48 3.75 27.90 57.32
N ILE A 49 3.30 29.13 57.20
CA ILE A 49 2.76 29.69 55.94
C ILE A 49 3.86 29.87 54.89
N ASP A 50 5.08 30.22 55.31
CA ASP A 50 6.19 30.45 54.37
C ASP A 50 6.60 29.11 53.71
N MET A 51 6.57 28.02 54.48
CA MET A 51 6.79 26.68 53.95
C MET A 51 5.69 26.25 52.95
N VAL A 52 4.43 26.62 53.19
CA VAL A 52 3.34 26.39 52.23
C VAL A 52 3.60 27.14 50.91
N TYR A 53 3.93 28.44 51.00
CA TYR A 53 4.21 29.25 49.78
C TYR A 53 5.42 28.71 49.02
N SER A 54 6.54 28.44 49.67
CA SER A 54 7.76 27.96 49.02
C SER A 54 7.57 26.60 48.38
N THR A 55 6.83 25.68 49.00
CA THR A 55 6.56 24.35 48.45
C THR A 55 5.55 24.42 47.28
N SER A 56 4.54 25.31 47.39
CA SER A 56 3.61 25.52 46.29
C SER A 56 4.31 26.08 45.03
N ILE A 57 5.25 27.02 45.21
CA ILE A 57 6.09 27.50 44.10
C ILE A 57 6.92 26.38 43.49
N LYS A 58 7.55 25.52 44.30
CA LYS A 58 8.29 24.35 43.82
C LYS A 58 7.38 23.40 43.03
N MET A 59 6.14 23.15 43.47
CA MET A 59 5.17 22.34 42.74
C MET A 59 4.87 22.93 41.35
N VAL A 60 4.63 24.26 41.27
CA VAL A 60 4.40 24.95 39.98
C VAL A 60 5.61 24.80 39.05
N ILE A 61 6.82 24.97 39.55
CA ILE A 61 8.06 24.77 38.78
C ILE A 61 8.15 23.33 38.28
N ILE A 62 7.94 22.33 39.14
CA ILE A 62 7.95 20.89 38.76
C ILE A 62 6.90 20.62 37.70
N LEU A 63 5.72 21.21 37.80
CA LEU A 63 4.63 21.04 36.84
C LEU A 63 4.98 21.64 35.46
N ILE A 64 5.57 22.83 35.44
CA ILE A 64 6.05 23.48 34.21
C ILE A 64 7.15 22.63 33.56
N VAL A 65 8.16 22.20 34.32
CA VAL A 65 9.26 21.36 33.82
C VAL A 65 8.72 20.00 33.34
N GLY A 66 7.81 19.39 34.10
CA GLY A 66 7.15 18.14 33.72
C GLY A 66 6.38 18.27 32.41
N THR A 67 5.58 19.34 32.28
CA THR A 67 4.84 19.59 31.03
C THR A 67 5.79 19.83 29.87
N ALA A 68 6.83 20.64 30.03
CA ALA A 68 7.81 20.88 28.98
C ALA A 68 8.53 19.60 28.54
N THR A 69 8.97 18.77 29.50
CA THR A 69 9.61 17.48 29.19
C THR A 69 8.65 16.52 28.51
N GLY A 70 7.37 16.51 28.88
CA GLY A 70 6.33 15.72 28.24
C GLY A 70 6.07 16.14 26.79
N ILE A 71 6.02 17.44 26.51
CA ILE A 71 5.87 17.98 25.13
C ILE A 71 7.07 17.56 24.29
N ILE A 72 8.30 17.72 24.80
CA ILE A 72 9.52 17.34 24.10
C ILE A 72 9.56 15.83 23.85
N ALA A 73 9.21 15.00 24.83
CA ALA A 73 9.13 13.55 24.68
C ALA A 73 8.16 13.15 23.56
N ASN A 74 6.96 13.70 23.58
CA ASN A 74 5.94 13.44 22.58
C ASN A 74 6.37 13.89 21.18
N HIS A 75 7.09 15.00 21.07
CA HIS A 75 7.65 15.45 19.80
C HIS A 75 8.63 14.43 19.21
N PHE A 76 9.61 13.95 19.98
CA PHE A 76 10.57 12.95 19.50
C PHE A 76 9.91 11.62 19.14
N VAL A 77 8.94 11.15 19.92
CA VAL A 77 8.18 9.93 19.63
C VAL A 77 7.37 10.08 18.33
N ALA A 78 6.67 11.23 18.16
CA ALA A 78 5.91 11.51 16.96
C ALA A 78 6.81 11.60 15.73
N LEU A 79 7.96 12.28 15.84
CA LEU A 79 8.96 12.40 14.78
C LEU A 79 9.48 11.02 14.36
N PHE A 80 9.85 10.18 15.33
CA PHE A 80 10.30 8.80 15.07
C PHE A 80 9.24 7.99 14.34
N ALA A 81 7.99 7.98 14.85
CA ALA A 81 6.89 7.20 14.29
C ALA A 81 6.50 7.67 12.87
N THR A 82 6.48 8.99 12.65
CA THR A 82 6.14 9.59 11.34
C THR A 82 7.23 9.31 10.30
N ASN A 83 8.50 9.45 10.68
CA ASN A 83 9.61 9.15 9.78
C ASN A 83 9.69 7.66 9.43
N PHE A 84 9.36 6.77 10.37
CA PHE A 84 9.22 5.33 10.10
C PHE A 84 8.19 5.06 9.00
N THR A 85 6.99 5.61 9.13
CA THR A 85 5.94 5.42 8.11
C THR A 85 6.28 6.07 6.78
N LYS A 86 6.91 7.24 6.78
CA LYS A 86 7.42 7.90 5.57
C LYS A 86 8.44 7.02 4.84
N LYS A 87 9.42 6.46 5.58
CA LYS A 87 10.44 5.55 5.03
C LYS A 87 9.78 4.30 4.43
N ASN A 88 8.85 3.67 5.16
CA ASN A 88 8.15 2.48 4.69
C ASN A 88 7.34 2.74 3.42
N ARG A 89 6.58 3.84 3.36
CA ARG A 89 5.82 4.19 2.15
C ARG A 89 6.74 4.41 0.95
N LYS A 90 7.87 5.11 1.15
CA LYS A 90 8.86 5.31 0.08
C LYS A 90 9.45 3.98 -0.41
N LEU A 91 9.79 3.08 0.51
CA LEU A 91 10.32 1.76 0.17
C LEU A 91 9.26 0.89 -0.53
N LEU A 92 8.00 0.91 -0.06
CA LEU A 92 6.90 0.18 -0.69
C LEU A 92 6.67 0.64 -2.12
N ILE A 93 6.57 1.96 -2.37
CA ILE A 93 6.39 2.49 -3.73
C ILE A 93 7.54 2.05 -4.62
N ARG A 94 8.78 2.27 -4.17
CA ARG A 94 9.97 1.89 -4.96
C ARG A 94 10.02 0.40 -5.27
N ASN A 95 9.64 -0.46 -4.30
CA ASN A 95 9.60 -1.89 -4.53
C ASN A 95 8.48 -2.27 -5.52
N LEU A 96 7.26 -1.73 -5.33
CA LEU A 96 6.12 -1.99 -6.22
C LEU A 96 6.39 -1.57 -7.66
N GLU A 97 7.09 -0.46 -7.88
CA GLU A 97 7.50 0.01 -9.22
C GLU A 97 8.50 -0.95 -9.89
N SER A 98 9.25 -1.71 -9.12
CA SER A 98 10.21 -2.69 -9.65
C SER A 98 9.59 -4.07 -9.91
N LEU A 99 8.48 -4.43 -9.26
CA LEU A 99 7.83 -5.72 -9.40
C LEU A 99 7.19 -5.91 -10.78
N THR A 100 7.05 -7.16 -11.20
CA THR A 100 6.27 -7.50 -12.41
C THR A 100 4.77 -7.28 -12.16
N ILE A 101 4.01 -7.12 -13.26
CA ILE A 101 2.55 -6.96 -13.17
C ILE A 101 1.91 -8.19 -12.51
N ASP A 102 2.43 -9.38 -12.78
CA ASP A 102 1.93 -10.62 -12.20
C ASP A 102 2.18 -10.65 -10.68
N GLN A 103 3.38 -10.28 -10.22
CA GLN A 103 3.68 -10.15 -8.79
C GLN A 103 2.80 -9.11 -8.08
N VAL A 104 2.49 -7.99 -8.74
CA VAL A 104 1.55 -6.97 -8.21
C VAL A 104 0.13 -7.54 -8.13
N ASN A 105 -0.30 -8.31 -9.14
CA ASN A 105 -1.62 -8.94 -9.17
C ASN A 105 -1.77 -10.03 -8.11
N ASP A 106 -0.72 -10.77 -7.78
CA ASP A 106 -0.72 -11.78 -6.71
C ASP A 106 -1.09 -11.17 -5.34
N PHE A 107 -0.60 -9.95 -5.06
CA PHE A 107 -1.02 -9.21 -3.86
C PHE A 107 -2.42 -8.61 -3.96
N GLY A 108 -2.82 -8.24 -5.17
CA GLY A 108 -4.05 -7.48 -5.45
C GLY A 108 -3.96 -6.00 -5.08
N VAL A 109 -4.38 -5.12 -5.99
CA VAL A 109 -4.28 -3.65 -5.84
C VAL A 109 -4.92 -3.13 -4.55
N ALA A 110 -6.11 -3.63 -4.18
CA ALA A 110 -6.80 -3.21 -2.96
C ALA A 110 -6.00 -3.55 -1.68
N SER A 111 -5.33 -4.71 -1.66
CA SER A 111 -4.46 -5.13 -0.55
C SER A 111 -3.22 -4.23 -0.46
N LEU A 112 -2.60 -3.89 -1.58
CA LEU A 112 -1.43 -3.01 -1.62
C LEU A 112 -1.78 -1.58 -1.13
N VAL A 113 -2.91 -1.04 -1.56
CA VAL A 113 -3.42 0.26 -1.06
C VAL A 113 -3.63 0.22 0.46
N THR A 114 -4.19 -0.87 0.99
CA THR A 114 -4.38 -1.05 2.44
C THR A 114 -3.04 -1.11 3.17
N ARG A 115 -2.03 -1.80 2.63
CA ARG A 115 -0.67 -1.88 3.20
C ARG A 115 0.02 -0.52 3.22
N MET A 116 -0.15 0.28 2.16
CA MET A 116 0.40 1.65 2.08
C MET A 116 -0.31 2.64 3.02
N GLY A 117 -1.59 2.47 3.26
CA GLY A 117 -2.42 3.34 4.10
C GLY A 117 -2.58 2.81 5.52
N ASN A 118 -3.56 1.94 5.71
CA ASN A 118 -4.02 1.50 7.03
C ASN A 118 -2.96 0.72 7.80
N ASP A 119 -2.21 -0.18 7.17
CA ASP A 119 -1.21 -0.99 7.85
C ASP A 119 -0.04 -0.12 8.34
N ASN A 120 0.41 0.85 7.55
CA ASN A 120 1.40 1.84 7.99
C ASN A 120 0.88 2.70 9.15
N ASN A 121 -0.40 3.11 9.13
CA ASN A 121 -1.00 3.87 10.21
C ASN A 121 -1.13 3.03 11.50
N ASN A 122 -1.45 1.73 11.39
CA ASN A 122 -1.48 0.82 12.54
C ASN A 122 -0.08 0.67 13.16
N ALA A 123 0.96 0.54 12.34
CA ALA A 123 2.34 0.50 12.80
C ALA A 123 2.76 1.80 13.52
N GLN A 124 2.39 2.96 12.97
CA GLN A 124 2.63 4.26 13.60
C GLN A 124 1.95 4.38 14.97
N ARG A 125 0.66 4.01 15.03
CA ARG A 125 -0.11 4.04 16.30
C ARG A 125 0.49 3.15 17.35
N LEU A 126 0.97 1.95 16.98
CA LEU A 126 1.63 1.05 17.92
C LEU A 126 2.89 1.70 18.52
N ILE A 127 3.74 2.31 17.69
CA ILE A 127 4.96 2.97 18.15
C ILE A 127 4.61 4.09 19.14
N VAL A 128 3.68 4.98 18.77
CA VAL A 128 3.26 6.08 19.64
C VAL A 128 2.67 5.56 20.94
N ALA A 129 1.74 4.61 20.86
CA ALA A 129 1.08 4.05 22.04
C ALA A 129 2.05 3.27 22.97
N PHE A 130 3.05 2.60 22.39
CA PHE A 130 4.09 1.94 23.17
C PHE A 130 4.85 2.93 24.04
N PHE A 131 5.31 4.03 23.46
CA PHE A 131 6.08 5.05 24.19
C PHE A 131 5.23 5.89 25.13
N GLN A 132 3.98 6.20 24.78
CA GLN A 132 3.13 7.06 25.61
C GLN A 132 2.42 6.31 26.75
N MET A 133 2.14 5.00 26.58
CA MET A 133 1.29 4.27 27.52
C MET A 133 1.95 3.01 28.08
N ILE A 134 2.65 2.22 27.26
CA ILE A 134 3.25 0.96 27.73
C ILE A 134 4.55 1.22 28.49
N LEU A 135 5.47 1.99 27.93
CA LEU A 135 6.78 2.26 28.52
C LEU A 135 6.72 3.04 29.84
N PRO A 136 5.87 4.09 30.01
CA PRO A 136 5.78 4.82 31.29
C PRO A 136 5.25 3.97 32.44
N SER A 137 4.36 3.03 32.17
CA SER A 137 3.68 2.24 33.20
C SER A 137 4.61 1.46 34.13
N PRO A 138 5.57 0.64 33.67
CA PRO A 138 6.53 -0.02 34.55
C PRO A 138 7.50 0.97 35.23
N ILE A 139 7.86 2.06 34.56
CA ILE A 139 8.72 3.12 35.13
C ILE A 139 7.99 3.78 36.33
N MET A 140 6.71 4.15 36.14
CA MET A 140 5.88 4.68 37.20
C MET A 140 5.76 3.70 38.38
N ALA A 141 5.53 2.43 38.11
CA ALA A 141 5.42 1.40 39.15
C ALA A 141 6.71 1.30 40.00
N VAL A 142 7.87 1.26 39.36
CA VAL A 142 9.16 1.17 40.05
C VAL A 142 9.42 2.42 40.90
N ILE A 143 9.25 3.61 40.34
CA ILE A 143 9.48 4.88 41.03
C ILE A 143 8.48 5.05 42.19
N SER A 144 7.21 4.75 41.95
CA SER A 144 6.14 4.83 42.97
C SER A 144 6.42 3.92 44.17
N ILE A 145 6.80 2.67 43.92
CA ILE A 145 7.18 1.73 45.00
C ILE A 145 8.41 2.25 45.75
N PHE A 146 9.45 2.71 45.04
CA PHE A 146 10.66 3.26 45.67
C PHE A 146 10.36 4.48 46.55
N MET A 147 9.51 5.42 46.07
CA MET A 147 9.09 6.57 46.87
C MET A 147 8.26 6.16 48.10
N THR A 148 7.39 5.17 47.94
CA THR A 148 6.60 4.64 49.06
C THR A 148 7.48 3.95 50.09
N ILE A 149 8.51 3.20 49.69
CA ILE A 149 9.48 2.56 50.63
C ILE A 149 10.21 3.63 51.45
N LYS A 150 10.58 4.76 50.87
CA LYS A 150 11.22 5.89 51.56
C LYS A 150 10.30 6.50 52.64
N LEU A 151 9.00 6.56 52.39
CA LEU A 151 8.02 7.08 53.35
C LEU A 151 7.68 6.06 54.44
N SER A 152 7.40 4.80 54.05
CA SER A 152 7.11 3.70 54.96
C SER A 152 7.35 2.33 54.30
N PRO A 153 8.42 1.60 54.65
CA PRO A 153 8.70 0.28 54.06
C PRO A 153 7.57 -0.73 54.27
N THR A 154 6.89 -0.68 55.38
CA THR A 154 5.78 -1.61 55.70
C THR A 154 4.53 -1.31 54.89
N LEU A 155 4.19 -0.02 54.67
CA LEU A 155 3.04 0.36 53.86
C LEU A 155 3.30 0.16 52.37
N ALA A 156 4.55 0.14 51.93
CA ALA A 156 4.92 -0.11 50.53
C ALA A 156 4.55 -1.53 50.05
N LEU A 157 4.36 -2.48 50.95
CA LEU A 157 3.90 -3.81 50.58
C LEU A 157 2.48 -3.81 50.00
N ILE A 158 1.61 -2.86 50.41
CA ILE A 158 0.23 -2.78 49.94
C ILE A 158 0.18 -2.47 48.43
N PRO A 159 0.72 -1.34 47.95
CA PRO A 159 0.75 -1.05 46.50
C PRO A 159 1.58 -2.07 45.72
N LEU A 160 2.67 -2.63 46.30
CA LEU A 160 3.47 -3.65 45.64
C LEU A 160 2.64 -4.88 45.29
N PHE A 161 1.96 -5.48 46.24
CA PHE A 161 1.11 -6.64 46.02
C PHE A 161 -0.05 -6.30 45.06
N THR A 162 -0.63 -5.12 45.18
CA THR A 162 -1.72 -4.70 44.29
C THR A 162 -1.26 -4.57 42.83
N ILE A 163 -0.11 -3.96 42.59
CA ILE A 163 0.48 -3.84 41.26
C ILE A 163 0.76 -5.24 40.68
N LEU A 164 1.31 -6.16 41.48
CA LEU A 164 1.58 -7.53 41.03
C LEU A 164 0.28 -8.30 40.72
N ILE A 165 -0.75 -8.18 41.57
CA ILE A 165 -2.07 -8.81 41.32
C ILE A 165 -2.69 -8.26 40.04
N PHE A 166 -2.66 -6.94 39.84
CA PHE A 166 -3.27 -6.33 38.68
C PHE A 166 -2.47 -6.64 37.38
N ALA A 167 -1.14 -6.60 37.43
CA ALA A 167 -0.28 -7.01 36.34
C ALA A 167 -0.53 -8.49 35.95
N PHE A 168 -0.64 -9.38 36.93
CA PHE A 168 -1.00 -10.78 36.72
C PHE A 168 -2.37 -10.92 36.06
N ALA A 169 -3.37 -10.14 36.49
CA ALA A 169 -4.71 -10.14 35.88
C ALA A 169 -4.68 -9.67 34.41
N ILE A 170 -3.88 -8.65 34.11
CA ILE A 170 -3.68 -8.19 32.71
C ILE A 170 -3.08 -9.32 31.86
N VAL A 171 -1.98 -9.93 32.33
CA VAL A 171 -1.29 -11.01 31.61
C VAL A 171 -2.23 -12.20 31.39
N LEU A 172 -2.96 -12.62 32.43
CA LEU A 172 -3.92 -13.71 32.37
C LEU A 172 -5.05 -13.42 31.34
N THR A 173 -5.57 -12.18 31.35
CA THR A 173 -6.60 -11.73 30.43
C THR A 173 -6.10 -11.75 29.00
N LEU A 174 -4.87 -11.29 28.75
CA LEU A 174 -4.24 -11.32 27.44
C LEU A 174 -4.08 -12.76 26.92
N PHE A 175 -3.48 -13.65 27.72
CA PHE A 175 -3.31 -15.05 27.32
C PHE A 175 -4.63 -15.75 27.02
N LYS A 176 -5.66 -15.55 27.84
CA LYS A 176 -6.99 -16.13 27.63
C LYS A 176 -7.76 -15.49 26.46
N SER A 177 -7.39 -14.28 26.05
CA SER A 177 -8.06 -13.55 24.94
C SER A 177 -7.39 -13.78 23.60
N LEU A 178 -6.10 -14.10 23.54
CA LEU A 178 -5.31 -14.25 22.32
C LEU A 178 -5.95 -15.20 21.29
N PRO A 179 -6.42 -16.42 21.63
CA PRO A 179 -7.05 -17.30 20.65
C PRO A 179 -8.36 -16.73 20.07
N TYR A 180 -9.09 -15.95 20.85
CA TYR A 180 -10.32 -15.28 20.37
C TYR A 180 -9.99 -14.08 19.49
N ILE A 181 -8.95 -13.31 19.78
CA ILE A 181 -8.48 -12.18 18.96
C ILE A 181 -8.14 -12.69 17.55
N LEU A 182 -7.42 -13.82 17.44
CA LEU A 182 -7.08 -14.42 16.15
C LEU A 182 -8.34 -14.95 15.41
N LYS A 183 -9.32 -15.52 16.14
CA LYS A 183 -10.60 -15.94 15.55
C LYS A 183 -11.41 -14.76 15.03
N VAL A 184 -11.51 -13.67 15.81
CA VAL A 184 -12.22 -12.45 15.41
C VAL A 184 -11.64 -11.87 14.14
N GLN A 185 -10.31 -11.84 13.99
CA GLN A 185 -9.69 -11.35 12.75
C GLN A 185 -10.12 -12.18 11.53
N LYS A 186 -10.07 -13.51 11.62
CA LYS A 186 -10.52 -14.39 10.52
C LYS A 186 -12.01 -14.21 10.20
N LYS A 187 -12.87 -14.01 11.22
CA LYS A 187 -14.31 -13.78 11.01
C LYS A 187 -14.57 -12.41 10.40
N LEU A 188 -13.79 -11.38 10.75
CA LEU A 188 -13.84 -10.06 10.14
C LEU A 188 -13.47 -10.13 8.65
N ASP A 189 -12.42 -10.87 8.31
CA ASP A 189 -12.01 -11.05 6.92
C ASP A 189 -13.12 -11.74 6.11
N ARG A 190 -13.75 -12.78 6.66
CA ARG A 190 -14.90 -13.46 6.04
C ARG A 190 -16.10 -12.53 5.86
N MET A 191 -16.44 -11.75 6.88
CA MET A 191 -17.52 -10.76 6.81
C MET A 191 -17.24 -9.71 5.73
N THR A 192 -16.01 -9.22 5.63
CA THR A 192 -15.59 -8.27 4.61
C THR A 192 -15.70 -8.87 3.20
N LEU A 193 -15.34 -10.15 3.03
CA LEU A 193 -15.50 -10.86 1.76
C LEU A 193 -16.96 -10.94 1.34
N VAL A 194 -17.87 -11.36 2.23
CA VAL A 194 -19.32 -11.44 1.96
C VAL A 194 -19.90 -10.07 1.61
N LEU A 195 -19.50 -9.01 2.32
CA LEU A 195 -19.89 -7.63 1.98
C LEU A 195 -19.39 -7.22 0.60
N ARG A 196 -18.14 -7.52 0.27
CA ARG A 196 -17.55 -7.21 -1.05
C ARG A 196 -18.31 -7.91 -2.17
N GLU A 197 -18.57 -9.22 -2.04
CA GLU A 197 -19.37 -10.00 -2.99
C GLU A 197 -20.75 -9.38 -3.18
N ARG A 198 -21.42 -9.01 -2.09
CA ARG A 198 -22.73 -8.39 -2.11
C ARG A 198 -22.75 -7.03 -2.82
N PHE A 199 -21.74 -6.17 -2.59
CA PHE A 199 -21.67 -4.87 -3.25
C PHE A 199 -21.36 -5.01 -4.75
N ILE A 200 -20.40 -5.88 -5.12
CA ILE A 200 -20.05 -6.14 -6.52
C ILE A 200 -21.25 -6.80 -7.24
N GLY A 201 -21.89 -7.78 -6.60
CA GLY A 201 -23.04 -8.52 -7.13
C GLY A 201 -24.39 -7.83 -6.96
N ALA A 202 -24.46 -6.61 -6.43
CA ALA A 202 -25.73 -5.96 -6.06
C ALA A 202 -26.76 -5.90 -7.20
N LYS A 203 -26.28 -5.67 -8.44
CA LYS A 203 -27.14 -5.65 -9.63
C LYS A 203 -27.76 -7.03 -9.91
N ILE A 204 -26.95 -8.09 -9.77
CA ILE A 204 -27.37 -9.49 -9.98
C ILE A 204 -28.33 -9.92 -8.86
N ILE A 205 -28.00 -9.62 -7.60
CA ILE A 205 -28.82 -9.95 -6.43
C ILE A 205 -30.22 -9.33 -6.58
N ARG A 206 -30.31 -8.08 -7.05
CA ARG A 206 -31.59 -7.40 -7.29
C ARG A 206 -32.31 -7.96 -8.50
N ALA A 207 -31.63 -8.29 -9.59
CA ALA A 207 -32.23 -8.84 -10.80
C ALA A 207 -32.87 -10.22 -10.56
N PHE A 208 -32.32 -11.02 -9.64
CA PHE A 208 -32.82 -12.35 -9.28
C PHE A 208 -33.63 -12.39 -7.97
N ASP A 209 -33.93 -11.22 -7.37
CA ASP A 209 -34.67 -11.07 -6.10
C ASP A 209 -34.12 -11.91 -4.93
N ASN A 210 -32.80 -12.13 -4.90
CA ASN A 210 -32.12 -12.92 -3.87
C ASN A 210 -31.72 -12.09 -2.62
N SER A 211 -32.27 -10.89 -2.45
CA SER A 211 -31.88 -9.94 -1.39
C SER A 211 -32.05 -10.51 0.02
N LYS A 212 -33.09 -11.34 0.25
CA LYS A 212 -33.34 -11.98 1.55
C LYS A 212 -32.26 -13.01 1.88
N LYS A 213 -31.98 -13.93 0.97
CA LYS A 213 -30.96 -14.98 1.14
C LYS A 213 -29.57 -14.41 1.41
N GLU A 214 -29.19 -13.38 0.67
CA GLU A 214 -27.89 -12.71 0.86
C GLU A 214 -27.82 -11.89 2.17
N ARG A 215 -28.97 -11.40 2.65
CA ARG A 215 -29.06 -10.77 3.97
C ARG A 215 -28.85 -11.79 5.09
N ASP A 216 -29.50 -12.93 4.99
CA ASP A 216 -29.42 -14.00 5.99
C ASP A 216 -27.98 -14.53 6.06
N LYS A 217 -27.35 -14.79 4.92
CA LYS A 217 -25.91 -15.17 4.80
C LYS A 217 -25.00 -14.14 5.50
N PHE A 218 -25.26 -12.83 5.30
CA PHE A 218 -24.49 -11.79 5.96
C PHE A 218 -24.73 -11.76 7.47
N ASN A 219 -25.99 -11.88 7.90
CA ASN A 219 -26.36 -11.88 9.32
C ASN A 219 -25.67 -13.02 10.08
N ASP A 220 -25.60 -14.23 9.51
CA ASP A 220 -24.94 -15.38 10.11
C ASP A 220 -23.44 -15.10 10.34
N VAL A 221 -22.75 -14.57 9.32
CA VAL A 221 -21.32 -14.25 9.43
C VAL A 221 -21.09 -13.08 10.39
N ALA A 222 -21.97 -12.08 10.39
CA ALA A 222 -21.90 -10.95 11.31
C ALA A 222 -22.14 -11.39 12.75
N GLN A 223 -23.06 -12.33 12.97
CA GLN A 223 -23.33 -12.90 14.30
C GLN A 223 -22.10 -13.68 14.82
N GLU A 224 -21.50 -14.54 13.99
CA GLU A 224 -20.29 -15.25 14.36
C GLU A 224 -19.13 -14.30 14.75
N TYR A 225 -18.97 -13.18 14.04
CA TYR A 225 -18.00 -12.15 14.40
C TYR A 225 -18.34 -11.51 15.74
N THR A 226 -19.61 -11.09 15.91
CA THR A 226 -20.10 -10.40 17.09
C THR A 226 -19.96 -11.25 18.35
N ASP A 227 -20.29 -12.54 18.30
CA ASP A 227 -20.20 -13.46 19.44
C ASP A 227 -18.74 -13.58 19.95
N ASN A 228 -17.78 -13.76 19.03
CA ASN A 228 -16.38 -13.81 19.41
C ASN A 228 -15.86 -12.45 19.94
N TYR A 229 -16.33 -11.34 19.34
CA TYR A 229 -15.96 -9.98 19.78
C TYR A 229 -16.52 -9.68 21.19
N ILE A 230 -17.74 -10.10 21.48
CA ILE A 230 -18.36 -9.98 22.82
C ILE A 230 -17.54 -10.75 23.88
N ILE A 231 -17.06 -11.98 23.55
CA ILE A 231 -16.23 -12.76 24.49
C ILE A 231 -14.95 -12.01 24.85
N ILE A 232 -14.27 -11.41 23.86
CA ILE A 232 -13.07 -10.60 24.10
C ILE A 232 -13.42 -9.40 24.99
N ASN A 233 -14.42 -8.62 24.59
CA ASN A 233 -14.80 -7.41 25.33
C ASN A 233 -15.23 -7.72 26.76
N LYS A 234 -15.98 -8.80 27.02
CA LYS A 234 -16.35 -9.22 28.37
C LYS A 234 -15.12 -9.48 29.25
N LYS A 235 -14.07 -10.13 28.69
CA LYS A 235 -12.83 -10.39 29.44
C LYS A 235 -12.06 -9.10 29.77
N PHE A 236 -11.94 -8.17 28.81
CA PHE A 236 -11.26 -6.89 29.02
C PHE A 236 -12.10 -5.92 29.86
N ALA A 237 -13.43 -5.95 29.73
CA ALA A 237 -14.33 -5.13 30.51
C ALA A 237 -14.23 -5.41 32.04
N LEU A 238 -13.81 -6.60 32.46
CA LEU A 238 -13.57 -6.94 33.86
C LEU A 238 -12.34 -6.23 34.45
N LEU A 239 -11.36 -5.83 33.61
CA LEU A 239 -10.14 -5.19 34.13
C LEU A 239 -10.41 -3.85 34.79
N SER A 240 -11.31 -3.03 34.24
CA SER A 240 -11.61 -1.71 34.77
C SER A 240 -12.33 -1.77 36.14
N PRO A 241 -13.44 -2.50 36.32
CA PRO A 241 -14.05 -2.67 37.64
C PRO A 241 -13.11 -3.32 38.68
N MET A 242 -12.30 -4.30 38.25
CA MET A 242 -11.30 -4.94 39.13
C MET A 242 -10.23 -3.94 39.59
N ALA A 243 -9.76 -3.07 38.68
CA ALA A 243 -8.81 -2.01 39.03
C ALA A 243 -9.41 -1.03 40.05
N PHE A 244 -10.66 -0.58 39.82
CA PHE A 244 -11.35 0.31 40.77
C PHE A 244 -11.58 -0.37 42.14
N ALA A 245 -11.95 -1.65 42.16
CA ALA A 245 -12.07 -2.40 43.42
C ALA A 245 -10.72 -2.51 44.15
N LEU A 246 -9.64 -2.84 43.44
CA LEU A 246 -8.29 -2.87 43.99
C LEU A 246 -7.86 -1.49 44.51
N MET A 247 -8.14 -0.41 43.76
CA MET A 247 -7.86 0.96 44.22
C MET A 247 -8.58 1.27 45.53
N SER A 248 -9.87 0.96 45.63
CA SER A 248 -10.65 1.19 46.85
C SER A 248 -10.10 0.40 48.07
N VAL A 249 -9.74 -0.87 47.84
CA VAL A 249 -9.11 -1.71 48.89
C VAL A 249 -7.77 -1.12 49.33
N VAL A 250 -6.92 -0.73 48.35
CA VAL A 250 -5.60 -0.15 48.63
C VAL A 250 -5.72 1.13 49.44
N ILE A 251 -6.61 2.05 49.04
CA ILE A 251 -6.86 3.30 49.75
C ILE A 251 -7.28 3.01 51.18
N THR A 252 -8.25 2.11 51.38
CA THR A 252 -8.75 1.73 52.69
C THR A 252 -7.66 1.15 53.58
N LEU A 253 -6.85 0.22 53.04
CA LEU A 253 -5.75 -0.39 53.80
C LEU A 253 -4.65 0.62 54.14
N ILE A 254 -4.27 1.49 53.20
CA ILE A 254 -3.26 2.53 53.42
C ILE A 254 -3.74 3.52 54.50
N ILE A 255 -5.00 3.96 54.43
CA ILE A 255 -5.58 4.85 55.43
C ILE A 255 -5.64 4.16 56.81
N PHE A 256 -6.13 2.93 56.88
CA PHE A 256 -6.27 2.19 58.12
C PHE A 256 -4.91 1.95 58.81
N PHE A 257 -3.97 1.31 58.11
CA PHE A 257 -2.66 1.03 58.70
C PHE A 257 -1.80 2.29 58.84
N GLY A 258 -1.99 3.27 57.93
CA GLY A 258 -1.34 4.58 58.03
C GLY A 258 -1.80 5.36 59.27
N ALA A 259 -3.11 5.41 59.52
CA ALA A 259 -3.66 6.05 60.72
C ALA A 259 -3.12 5.41 62.03
N MET A 260 -3.03 4.09 62.07
CA MET A 260 -2.42 3.39 63.25
C MET A 260 -0.95 3.82 63.43
N LYS A 261 -0.20 4.00 62.37
CA LYS A 261 1.20 4.46 62.43
C LYS A 261 1.32 5.93 62.85
N VAL A 262 0.38 6.77 62.40
CA VAL A 262 0.33 8.18 62.83
C VAL A 262 0.00 8.29 64.31
N LEU A 263 -0.97 7.52 64.81
CA LEU A 263 -1.30 7.49 66.24
C LEU A 263 -0.11 7.03 67.10
N ASN A 264 0.75 6.15 66.57
CA ASN A 264 1.98 5.70 67.21
C ASN A 264 3.19 6.64 66.96
N ASN A 265 2.99 7.81 66.36
CA ASN A 265 4.03 8.77 66.01
C ASN A 265 5.17 8.21 65.11
N THR A 266 4.90 7.14 64.34
CA THR A 266 5.87 6.51 63.45
C THR A 266 5.72 6.91 61.97
N LEU A 267 4.69 7.69 61.63
CA LEU A 267 4.42 8.19 60.29
C LEU A 267 3.73 9.56 60.37
N GLU A 268 4.03 10.46 59.47
CA GLU A 268 3.36 11.76 59.33
C GLU A 268 2.09 11.64 58.46
N ILE A 269 1.06 12.46 58.72
CA ILE A 269 -0.24 12.42 58.02
C ILE A 269 -0.11 12.65 56.50
N GLY A 270 0.71 13.61 56.11
CA GLY A 270 0.92 13.89 54.68
C GLY A 270 1.58 12.73 53.92
N SER A 271 2.31 11.85 54.60
CA SER A 271 2.89 10.65 53.99
C SER A 271 1.81 9.65 53.55
N ILE A 272 0.69 9.54 54.29
CA ILE A 272 -0.46 8.71 53.86
C ILE A 272 -1.02 9.21 52.55
N THR A 273 -1.20 10.54 52.41
CA THR A 273 -1.73 11.14 51.18
C THR A 273 -0.84 10.86 49.99
N ALA A 274 0.49 11.01 50.17
CA ALA A 274 1.43 10.71 49.07
C ALA A 274 1.41 9.24 48.65
N ILE A 275 1.34 8.29 49.62
CA ILE A 275 1.30 6.84 49.34
C ILE A 275 0.00 6.48 48.58
N VAL A 276 -1.14 7.07 48.96
CA VAL A 276 -2.40 6.90 48.23
C VAL A 276 -2.27 7.39 46.78
N GLU A 277 -1.75 8.61 46.60
CA GLU A 277 -1.61 9.21 45.28
C GLU A 277 -0.64 8.44 44.36
N TYR A 278 0.49 7.92 44.91
CA TYR A 278 1.39 7.03 44.19
C TYR A 278 0.69 5.75 43.74
N SER A 279 -0.16 5.19 44.57
CA SER A 279 -0.90 3.96 44.25
C SER A 279 -1.93 4.21 43.16
N LEU A 280 -2.68 5.32 43.23
CA LEU A 280 -3.69 5.71 42.26
C LEU A 280 -3.10 5.96 40.87
N THR A 281 -2.06 6.78 40.81
CA THR A 281 -1.39 7.13 39.52
C THR A 281 -0.78 5.90 38.83
N THR A 282 -0.20 4.98 39.60
CA THR A 282 0.39 3.75 39.08
C THR A 282 -0.67 2.81 38.53
N ILE A 283 -1.77 2.59 39.25
CA ILE A 283 -2.86 1.72 38.78
C ILE A 283 -3.51 2.32 37.52
N ALA A 284 -3.73 3.65 37.51
CA ALA A 284 -4.25 4.33 36.34
C ALA A 284 -3.35 4.14 35.10
N ALA A 285 -2.02 4.26 35.23
CA ALA A 285 -1.07 3.99 34.17
C ALA A 285 -1.11 2.54 33.68
N LEU A 286 -1.28 1.55 34.59
CA LEU A 286 -1.43 0.14 34.22
C LEU A 286 -2.74 -0.12 33.44
N ILE A 287 -3.85 0.52 33.81
CA ILE A 287 -5.11 0.43 33.08
C ILE A 287 -4.92 0.94 31.64
N MET A 288 -4.33 2.13 31.48
CA MET A 288 -4.08 2.71 30.15
C MET A 288 -3.16 1.83 29.29
N SER A 289 -2.10 1.28 29.90
CA SER A 289 -1.22 0.32 29.23
C SER A 289 -1.96 -0.93 28.76
N SER A 290 -2.88 -1.47 29.58
CA SER A 290 -3.65 -2.66 29.22
C SER A 290 -4.54 -2.47 27.98
N MET A 291 -5.12 -1.28 27.80
CA MET A 291 -5.93 -0.97 26.62
C MET A 291 -5.13 -1.00 25.30
N VAL A 292 -3.87 -0.61 25.35
CA VAL A 292 -2.99 -0.63 24.17
C VAL A 292 -2.57 -2.04 23.80
N LEU A 293 -2.34 -2.90 24.80
CA LEU A 293 -1.92 -4.29 24.58
C LEU A 293 -2.93 -5.08 23.73
N VAL A 294 -4.22 -4.75 23.80
CA VAL A 294 -5.27 -5.35 22.95
C VAL A 294 -5.06 -5.05 21.45
N GLN A 295 -4.53 -3.89 21.13
CA GLN A 295 -4.34 -3.46 19.73
C GLN A 295 -3.00 -3.93 19.15
N MET A 296 -2.08 -4.36 19.98
CA MET A 296 -0.73 -4.76 19.57
C MET A 296 -0.70 -5.89 18.53
N PRO A 297 -1.49 -6.99 18.64
CA PRO A 297 -1.48 -8.04 17.64
C PRO A 297 -1.86 -7.55 16.23
N LYS A 298 -2.85 -6.66 16.14
CA LYS A 298 -3.25 -6.06 14.85
C LYS A 298 -2.12 -5.29 14.18
N ALA A 299 -1.39 -4.50 14.96
CA ALA A 299 -0.28 -3.71 14.43
C ALA A 299 0.93 -4.58 14.05
N VAL A 300 1.18 -5.67 14.79
CA VAL A 300 2.21 -6.67 14.45
C VAL A 300 1.92 -7.29 13.08
N VAL A 301 0.68 -7.77 12.86
CA VAL A 301 0.25 -8.31 11.57
C VAL A 301 0.35 -7.28 10.46
N SER A 302 0.02 -6.00 10.74
CA SER A 302 0.18 -4.92 9.75
C SER A 302 1.64 -4.72 9.34
N ILE A 303 2.59 -4.79 10.27
CA ILE A 303 4.03 -4.71 9.97
C ILE A 303 4.48 -5.93 9.15
N GLU A 304 4.01 -7.13 9.48
CA GLU A 304 4.33 -8.36 8.75
C GLU A 304 3.84 -8.29 7.29
N ARG A 305 2.62 -7.77 7.07
CA ARG A 305 2.10 -7.55 5.70
C ARG A 305 2.93 -6.55 4.90
N ILE A 306 3.46 -5.51 5.54
CA ILE A 306 4.38 -4.57 4.91
C ILE A 306 5.69 -5.28 4.55
N GLU A 307 6.25 -6.05 5.49
CA GLU A 307 7.49 -6.82 5.27
C GLU A 307 7.35 -7.84 4.15
N GLU A 308 6.19 -8.49 4.03
CA GLU A 308 5.90 -9.45 2.96
C GLU A 308 6.12 -8.82 1.57
N VAL A 309 5.56 -7.63 1.32
CA VAL A 309 5.76 -6.92 0.04
C VAL A 309 7.23 -6.53 -0.14
N LEU A 310 7.86 -5.97 0.88
CA LEU A 310 9.25 -5.49 0.79
C LEU A 310 10.29 -6.59 0.63
N ASN A 311 9.95 -7.83 1.00
CA ASN A 311 10.83 -8.99 0.82
C ASN A 311 10.71 -9.62 -0.58
N VAL A 312 9.69 -9.27 -1.36
CA VAL A 312 9.57 -9.75 -2.74
C VAL A 312 10.53 -8.96 -3.62
N THR A 313 11.37 -9.68 -4.33
CA THR A 313 12.27 -9.10 -5.34
C THR A 313 11.68 -9.26 -6.71
N SER A 314 11.90 -8.28 -7.58
CA SER A 314 11.47 -8.36 -8.98
C SER A 314 12.05 -9.60 -9.66
N GLU A 315 11.20 -10.34 -10.39
CA GLU A 315 11.64 -11.45 -11.24
C GLU A 315 12.38 -10.94 -12.48
N ILE A 316 12.10 -9.70 -12.90
CA ILE A 316 12.77 -9.05 -14.03
C ILE A 316 13.74 -8.02 -13.49
N LYS A 317 15.02 -8.19 -13.83
CA LYS A 317 16.11 -7.30 -13.43
C LYS A 317 17.03 -7.05 -14.62
N ASP A 318 17.65 -5.89 -14.62
CA ASP A 318 18.78 -5.66 -15.48
C ASP A 318 19.97 -6.53 -15.05
N LYS A 319 20.76 -7.00 -16.00
CA LYS A 319 21.99 -7.72 -15.72
C LYS A 319 23.00 -6.78 -15.02
N GLU A 320 23.79 -7.29 -14.09
CA GLU A 320 24.76 -6.48 -13.33
C GLU A 320 25.91 -5.94 -14.20
N GLU A 321 26.21 -6.62 -15.32
CA GLU A 321 27.34 -6.30 -16.22
C GLU A 321 26.95 -5.44 -17.44
N LEU A 322 25.81 -4.72 -17.39
CA LEU A 322 25.40 -3.87 -18.51
C LEU A 322 26.34 -2.66 -18.66
N LYS A 323 26.62 -2.30 -19.91
CA LYS A 323 27.32 -1.07 -20.26
C LYS A 323 26.47 0.16 -19.94
N ASP A 324 27.07 1.35 -20.01
CA ASP A 324 26.34 2.59 -19.80
C ASP A 324 25.20 2.75 -20.83
N ASN A 325 24.12 3.39 -20.43
CA ASN A 325 22.93 3.61 -21.27
C ASN A 325 23.24 4.27 -22.62
N SER A 326 24.20 5.20 -22.63
CA SER A 326 24.67 5.88 -23.85
C SER A 326 25.11 4.92 -24.95
N TYR A 327 25.83 3.85 -24.60
CA TYR A 327 26.28 2.82 -25.54
C TYR A 327 25.11 2.12 -26.25
N TYR A 328 24.05 1.79 -25.49
CA TYR A 328 22.88 1.13 -26.08
C TYR A 328 22.00 2.11 -26.85
N GLU A 329 21.88 3.35 -26.41
CA GLU A 329 21.16 4.38 -27.14
C GLU A 329 21.73 4.64 -28.54
N ASP A 330 23.05 4.64 -28.68
CA ASP A 330 23.71 4.83 -29.97
C ASP A 330 23.43 3.67 -30.92
N ILE A 331 23.43 2.42 -30.44
CA ILE A 331 23.08 1.25 -31.27
C ILE A 331 21.59 1.30 -31.67
N LEU A 332 20.72 1.66 -30.74
CA LEU A 332 19.29 1.68 -30.95
C LEU A 332 18.81 2.88 -31.77
N LYS A 333 19.62 3.93 -31.92
CA LYS A 333 19.38 5.07 -32.84
C LYS A 333 19.80 4.79 -34.28
N GLN A 334 20.49 3.68 -34.55
CA GLN A 334 20.87 3.33 -35.93
C GLN A 334 19.63 3.06 -36.78
N ASN A 335 19.50 3.72 -37.91
CA ASN A 335 18.46 3.49 -38.90
C ASN A 335 19.01 2.70 -40.09
N PRO A 336 18.21 1.80 -40.69
CA PRO A 336 16.84 1.42 -40.31
C PRO A 336 16.79 0.47 -39.12
N ILE A 337 15.82 0.69 -38.20
CA ILE A 337 15.58 -0.20 -37.07
C ILE A 337 15.01 -1.54 -37.53
N SER A 338 15.40 -2.62 -36.87
CA SER A 338 14.89 -3.97 -37.11
C SER A 338 14.47 -4.63 -35.80
N LEU A 339 13.41 -5.42 -35.86
CA LEU A 339 12.92 -6.26 -34.76
C LEU A 339 12.87 -7.70 -35.22
N THR A 340 13.46 -8.61 -34.49
CA THR A 340 13.44 -10.06 -34.79
C THR A 340 13.06 -10.87 -33.59
N PHE A 341 12.07 -11.74 -33.74
CA PHE A 341 11.77 -12.85 -32.84
C PHE A 341 12.41 -14.11 -33.42
N ASP A 342 13.22 -14.80 -32.65
CA ASP A 342 13.95 -15.99 -33.05
C ASP A 342 13.65 -17.15 -32.08
N ASN A 343 12.79 -18.08 -32.51
CA ASN A 343 12.35 -19.26 -31.76
C ASN A 343 11.86 -18.97 -30.34
N VAL A 344 11.08 -17.90 -30.16
CA VAL A 344 10.62 -17.42 -28.87
C VAL A 344 9.56 -18.35 -28.30
N CYS A 345 9.82 -18.88 -27.10
CA CYS A 345 8.86 -19.63 -26.29
C CYS A 345 8.56 -18.89 -24.97
N PHE A 346 7.31 -18.93 -24.56
CA PHE A 346 6.89 -18.33 -23.29
C PHE A 346 5.76 -19.10 -22.63
N ARG A 347 5.81 -19.14 -21.27
CA ARG A 347 4.81 -19.75 -20.40
C ARG A 347 4.58 -18.84 -19.18
N TYR A 348 3.31 -18.62 -18.82
CA TYR A 348 3.00 -17.95 -17.56
C TYR A 348 3.34 -18.86 -16.37
N LYS A 349 3.74 -18.25 -15.27
CA LYS A 349 4.06 -18.97 -14.03
C LYS A 349 2.85 -19.79 -13.54
N GLY A 350 3.07 -21.08 -13.30
CA GLY A 350 2.01 -22.00 -12.89
C GLY A 350 1.14 -22.54 -14.02
N ALA A 351 1.33 -22.13 -15.27
CA ALA A 351 0.63 -22.72 -16.42
C ALA A 351 1.30 -24.02 -16.88
N GLU A 352 0.51 -25.01 -17.25
CA GLU A 352 1.02 -26.28 -17.79
C GLU A 352 1.53 -26.13 -19.23
N LYS A 353 0.86 -25.29 -20.03
CA LYS A 353 1.13 -25.13 -21.46
C LYS A 353 1.85 -23.82 -21.76
N GLN A 354 2.72 -23.84 -22.76
CA GLN A 354 3.29 -22.63 -23.34
C GLN A 354 2.22 -21.85 -24.08
N ILE A 355 2.27 -20.52 -23.96
CA ILE A 355 1.37 -19.57 -24.66
C ILE A 355 2.02 -19.03 -25.94
N LEU A 356 3.34 -19.10 -26.05
CA LEU A 356 4.10 -18.88 -27.27
C LEU A 356 5.03 -20.06 -27.47
N LYS A 357 5.02 -20.65 -28.68
CA LYS A 357 5.85 -21.78 -29.06
C LYS A 357 6.56 -21.49 -30.36
N ASN A 358 7.89 -21.44 -30.33
CA ASN A 358 8.77 -21.26 -31.48
C ASN A 358 8.36 -20.08 -32.39
N ILE A 359 7.95 -18.96 -31.78
CA ILE A 359 7.54 -17.77 -32.51
C ILE A 359 8.75 -17.14 -33.18
N SER A 360 8.75 -17.09 -34.53
CA SER A 360 9.84 -16.55 -35.34
C SER A 360 9.30 -15.63 -36.43
N PHE A 361 9.72 -14.36 -36.44
CA PHE A 361 9.42 -13.39 -37.48
C PHE A 361 10.41 -12.22 -37.39
N SER A 362 10.47 -11.42 -38.49
CA SER A 362 11.28 -10.20 -38.54
C SER A 362 10.49 -9.06 -39.16
N VAL A 363 10.69 -7.85 -38.64
CA VAL A 363 10.04 -6.61 -39.08
C VAL A 363 11.10 -5.52 -39.20
N LYS A 364 11.02 -4.73 -40.27
CA LYS A 364 11.94 -3.61 -40.56
C LYS A 364 11.24 -2.26 -40.43
N ALA A 365 12.01 -1.20 -40.28
CA ALA A 365 11.48 0.16 -40.33
C ALA A 365 10.64 0.39 -41.59
N GLY A 366 9.53 1.09 -41.43
CA GLY A 366 8.57 1.35 -42.49
C GLY A 366 7.53 0.26 -42.72
N GLU A 367 7.76 -0.97 -42.23
CA GLU A 367 6.81 -2.07 -42.33
C GLU A 367 5.68 -1.94 -41.31
N ARG A 368 4.45 -2.16 -41.75
CA ARG A 368 3.27 -2.37 -40.91
C ARG A 368 3.02 -3.87 -40.76
N PHE A 369 3.33 -4.35 -39.61
CA PHE A 369 3.23 -5.78 -39.27
C PHE A 369 1.97 -6.04 -38.44
N ALA A 370 1.19 -7.00 -38.82
CA ALA A 370 -0.04 -7.35 -38.14
C ALA A 370 0.01 -8.74 -37.50
N ILE A 371 -0.67 -8.89 -36.38
CA ILE A 371 -0.81 -10.15 -35.65
C ILE A 371 -2.30 -10.42 -35.47
N VAL A 372 -2.77 -11.55 -36.01
CA VAL A 372 -4.18 -11.97 -35.90
C VAL A 372 -4.29 -13.40 -35.39
N GLY A 373 -5.45 -13.78 -34.90
CA GLY A 373 -5.76 -15.12 -34.41
C GLY A 373 -6.93 -15.11 -33.42
N ALA A 374 -7.40 -16.27 -33.03
CA ALA A 374 -8.49 -16.43 -32.07
C ALA A 374 -8.16 -15.85 -30.69
N THR A 375 -9.19 -15.60 -29.88
CA THR A 375 -8.98 -15.20 -28.48
C THR A 375 -8.19 -16.29 -27.72
N GLY A 376 -7.17 -15.87 -26.99
CA GLY A 376 -6.30 -16.82 -26.25
C GLY A 376 -5.13 -17.40 -27.05
N SER A 377 -4.95 -17.05 -28.35
CA SER A 377 -3.83 -17.56 -29.16
C SER A 377 -2.44 -17.01 -28.83
N GLY A 378 -2.31 -16.09 -27.87
CA GLY A 378 -1.01 -15.53 -27.45
C GLY A 378 -0.69 -14.12 -27.99
N LYS A 379 -1.59 -13.47 -28.76
CA LYS A 379 -1.35 -12.16 -29.38
C LYS A 379 -0.84 -11.09 -28.42
N SER A 380 -1.59 -10.79 -27.36
CA SER A 380 -1.19 -9.79 -26.36
C SER A 380 0.02 -10.25 -25.52
N THR A 381 0.34 -11.55 -25.53
CA THR A 381 1.54 -12.08 -24.87
C THR A 381 2.79 -11.68 -25.65
N ILE A 382 2.74 -11.59 -26.99
CA ILE A 382 3.83 -11.06 -27.82
C ILE A 382 4.15 -9.61 -27.42
N ALA A 383 3.11 -8.79 -27.20
CA ALA A 383 3.29 -7.42 -26.71
C ALA A 383 3.99 -7.38 -25.34
N LYS A 384 3.59 -8.25 -24.41
CA LYS A 384 4.15 -8.29 -23.05
C LYS A 384 5.63 -8.72 -23.03
N VAL A 385 6.00 -9.73 -23.82
CA VAL A 385 7.40 -10.18 -23.88
C VAL A 385 8.29 -9.20 -24.63
N LEU A 386 7.76 -8.51 -25.66
CA LEU A 386 8.48 -7.43 -26.37
C LEU A 386 8.79 -6.25 -25.43
N LEU A 387 7.83 -5.84 -24.60
CA LEU A 387 8.00 -4.81 -23.58
C LEU A 387 8.82 -5.28 -22.37
N ARG A 388 9.20 -6.54 -22.36
CA ARG A 388 9.85 -7.19 -21.22
C ARG A 388 9.09 -6.92 -19.92
N LEU A 389 7.74 -7.11 -19.97
CA LEU A 389 6.87 -7.19 -18.80
C LEU A 389 6.89 -8.60 -18.21
N ASN A 390 7.29 -9.57 -19.03
CA ASN A 390 7.61 -10.96 -18.69
C ASN A 390 8.84 -11.36 -19.51
N ASP A 391 9.78 -12.07 -18.90
CA ASP A 391 10.94 -12.64 -19.60
C ASP A 391 10.54 -13.95 -20.31
N ILE A 392 11.14 -14.20 -21.47
CA ILE A 392 10.89 -15.40 -22.30
C ILE A 392 11.51 -16.67 -21.65
N GLU A 393 10.93 -17.85 -21.94
CA GLU A 393 11.43 -19.14 -21.46
C GLU A 393 12.64 -19.58 -22.29
N SER A 394 12.59 -19.39 -23.61
CA SER A 394 13.69 -19.68 -24.54
C SER A 394 13.57 -18.88 -25.83
N GLY A 395 14.61 -18.91 -26.67
CA GLY A 395 14.71 -18.10 -27.87
C GLY A 395 15.33 -16.73 -27.63
N ARG A 396 15.15 -15.79 -28.57
CA ARG A 396 15.71 -14.44 -28.51
C ARG A 396 14.75 -13.42 -29.14
N ILE A 397 14.70 -12.24 -28.55
CA ILE A 397 14.06 -11.06 -29.17
C ILE A 397 15.17 -10.04 -29.41
N LEU A 398 15.39 -9.65 -30.66
CA LEU A 398 16.50 -8.79 -31.04
C LEU A 398 15.95 -7.45 -31.58
N ILE A 399 16.52 -6.34 -31.11
CA ILE A 399 16.33 -5.01 -31.68
C ILE A 399 17.68 -4.55 -32.22
N ASN A 400 17.79 -4.28 -33.52
CA ASN A 400 19.07 -4.00 -34.18
C ASN A 400 20.16 -5.05 -33.88
N GLY A 401 19.78 -6.32 -33.81
CA GLY A 401 20.70 -7.43 -33.49
C GLY A 401 21.07 -7.57 -32.01
N VAL A 402 20.66 -6.66 -31.14
CA VAL A 402 20.91 -6.74 -29.70
C VAL A 402 19.74 -7.45 -29.02
N ASN A 403 20.04 -8.46 -28.18
CA ASN A 403 19.01 -9.19 -27.44
C ASN A 403 18.38 -8.28 -26.36
N THR A 404 17.05 -8.26 -26.29
CA THR A 404 16.30 -7.46 -25.29
C THR A 404 16.66 -7.80 -23.84
N LEU A 405 17.14 -9.03 -23.58
CA LEU A 405 17.64 -9.44 -22.26
C LEU A 405 18.99 -8.81 -21.89
N ASP A 406 19.73 -8.30 -22.89
CA ASP A 406 21.03 -7.66 -22.74
C ASP A 406 20.93 -6.12 -22.79
N LEU A 407 19.70 -5.60 -22.89
CA LEU A 407 19.41 -4.17 -22.84
C LEU A 407 18.94 -3.75 -21.44
N PRO A 408 19.36 -2.58 -20.95
CA PRO A 408 18.71 -1.96 -19.81
C PRO A 408 17.21 -1.75 -20.09
N LEU A 409 16.35 -2.05 -19.11
CA LEU A 409 14.89 -1.96 -19.26
C LEU A 409 14.42 -0.57 -19.71
N ASN A 410 15.06 0.48 -19.21
CA ASN A 410 14.75 1.85 -19.61
C ASN A 410 15.10 2.11 -21.09
N CYS A 411 16.28 1.65 -21.56
CA CYS A 411 16.68 1.77 -22.97
C CYS A 411 15.73 1.01 -23.89
N LEU A 412 15.39 -0.25 -23.55
CA LEU A 412 14.42 -1.06 -24.28
C LEU A 412 13.07 -0.36 -24.38
N ARG A 413 12.50 0.00 -23.23
CA ARG A 413 11.15 0.58 -23.16
C ARG A 413 11.08 1.97 -23.79
N ASN A 414 12.18 2.72 -23.84
CA ASN A 414 12.23 3.98 -24.56
C ASN A 414 12.07 3.80 -26.07
N GLN A 415 12.48 2.67 -26.64
CA GLN A 415 12.31 2.37 -28.06
C GLN A 415 10.88 2.02 -28.45
N ILE A 416 10.01 1.67 -27.49
CA ILE A 416 8.69 1.12 -27.75
C ILE A 416 7.61 2.07 -27.22
N SER A 417 6.68 2.43 -28.08
CA SER A 417 5.43 3.08 -27.68
C SER A 417 4.30 2.04 -27.71
N TYR A 418 3.49 2.00 -26.66
CA TYR A 418 2.48 0.97 -26.48
C TYR A 418 1.09 1.55 -26.20
N THR A 419 0.11 1.08 -26.96
CA THR A 419 -1.30 1.33 -26.72
C THR A 419 -1.98 0.04 -26.30
N PRO A 420 -2.45 -0.07 -25.03
CA PRO A 420 -3.07 -1.29 -24.52
C PRO A 420 -4.48 -1.50 -25.07
N GLN A 421 -4.93 -2.76 -25.09
CA GLN A 421 -6.27 -3.16 -25.48
C GLN A 421 -7.36 -2.39 -24.71
N LYS A 422 -7.23 -2.29 -23.38
CA LYS A 422 -8.13 -1.52 -22.54
C LYS A 422 -7.52 -0.13 -22.28
N ALA A 423 -8.06 0.88 -22.92
CA ALA A 423 -7.61 2.26 -22.72
C ALA A 423 -7.74 2.69 -21.25
N TYR A 424 -6.64 3.14 -20.68
CA TYR A 424 -6.60 3.76 -19.36
C TYR A 424 -6.10 5.18 -19.47
N ILE A 425 -6.89 6.16 -19.01
CA ILE A 425 -6.54 7.58 -19.06
C ILE A 425 -6.34 8.05 -17.62
N PHE A 426 -5.20 8.70 -17.36
CA PHE A 426 -4.88 9.24 -16.05
C PHE A 426 -5.76 10.45 -15.74
N SER A 427 -6.20 10.54 -14.48
CA SER A 427 -6.95 11.68 -13.98
C SER A 427 -6.08 12.95 -13.96
N GLY A 428 -6.70 14.09 -14.18
CA GLY A 428 -6.03 15.38 -14.31
C GLY A 428 -6.57 16.14 -15.52
N LYS A 429 -5.74 16.82 -16.27
CA LYS A 429 -6.11 17.47 -17.52
C LYS A 429 -5.85 16.58 -18.72
N ILE A 430 -6.56 16.79 -19.84
CA ILE A 430 -6.30 16.06 -21.09
C ILE A 430 -4.84 16.23 -21.49
N LYS A 431 -4.29 17.45 -21.47
CA LYS A 431 -2.89 17.73 -21.82
C LYS A 431 -1.88 16.96 -20.97
N ASP A 432 -2.19 16.61 -19.74
CA ASP A 432 -1.29 15.83 -18.87
C ASP A 432 -1.10 14.41 -19.40
N ASN A 433 -2.12 13.84 -20.07
CA ASN A 433 -2.00 12.55 -20.72
C ASN A 433 -1.14 12.60 -21.99
N PHE A 434 -1.16 13.68 -22.76
CA PHE A 434 -0.23 13.88 -23.89
C PHE A 434 1.21 14.06 -23.39
N ARG A 435 1.41 14.90 -22.37
CA ARG A 435 2.71 15.19 -21.76
C ARG A 435 3.26 14.06 -20.88
N PHE A 436 2.53 12.97 -20.72
CA PHE A 436 2.96 11.83 -19.89
C PHE A 436 4.28 11.21 -20.37
N THR A 437 4.49 11.14 -21.67
CA THR A 437 5.69 10.58 -22.29
C THR A 437 6.70 11.64 -22.77
N ASN A 438 6.23 12.86 -23.05
CA ASN A 438 7.04 14.00 -23.45
C ASN A 438 6.58 15.25 -22.68
N LYS A 439 7.28 15.59 -21.60
CA LYS A 439 6.92 16.71 -20.72
C LYS A 439 7.03 18.07 -21.38
N ASP A 440 7.94 18.21 -22.34
CA ASP A 440 8.27 19.45 -23.02
C ASP A 440 7.47 19.65 -24.31
N MET A 441 6.49 18.79 -24.59
CA MET A 441 5.61 18.86 -25.75
C MET A 441 4.90 20.21 -25.83
N THR A 442 5.05 20.89 -26.97
CA THR A 442 4.39 22.16 -27.25
C THR A 442 2.89 21.97 -27.51
N ASP A 443 2.12 23.05 -27.40
CA ASP A 443 0.68 22.99 -27.69
C ASP A 443 0.42 22.72 -29.18
N GLU A 444 1.30 23.17 -30.07
CA GLU A 444 1.22 22.91 -31.51
C GLU A 444 1.43 21.43 -31.85
N GLU A 445 2.45 20.80 -31.23
CA GLU A 445 2.70 19.37 -31.37
C GLU A 445 1.53 18.55 -30.82
N MET A 446 0.97 18.98 -29.68
CA MET A 446 -0.20 18.34 -29.07
C MET A 446 -1.42 18.38 -30.00
N ILE A 447 -1.70 19.53 -30.64
CA ILE A 447 -2.77 19.67 -31.60
C ILE A 447 -2.52 18.76 -32.84
N LYS A 448 -1.28 18.70 -33.32
CA LYS A 448 -0.89 17.83 -34.45
C LYS A 448 -1.16 16.36 -34.10
N ILE A 449 -0.69 15.89 -32.97
CA ILE A 449 -0.91 14.53 -32.49
C ILE A 449 -2.40 14.23 -32.26
N ALA A 450 -3.14 15.18 -31.70
CA ALA A 450 -4.58 15.03 -31.50
C ALA A 450 -5.36 14.87 -32.82
N LYS A 451 -4.95 15.59 -33.89
CA LYS A 451 -5.52 15.43 -35.23
C LYS A 451 -5.20 14.06 -35.83
N ILE A 452 -3.95 13.59 -35.73
CA ILE A 452 -3.55 12.25 -36.17
C ILE A 452 -4.36 11.18 -35.45
N ALA A 453 -4.48 11.29 -34.11
CA ALA A 453 -5.24 10.35 -33.30
C ALA A 453 -6.77 10.50 -33.40
N GLN A 454 -7.28 11.36 -34.28
CA GLN A 454 -8.70 11.67 -34.45
C GLN A 454 -9.39 12.10 -33.15
N SER A 455 -8.64 12.75 -32.27
CA SER A 455 -9.12 13.20 -30.96
C SER A 455 -9.36 14.70 -30.87
N TYR A 456 -8.86 15.48 -31.86
CA TYR A 456 -8.92 16.94 -31.84
C TYR A 456 -10.34 17.49 -31.79
N ASP A 457 -11.23 17.01 -32.67
CA ASP A 457 -12.58 17.57 -32.81
C ASP A 457 -13.39 17.47 -31.51
N PHE A 458 -13.34 16.31 -30.81
CA PHE A 458 -14.05 16.18 -29.55
C PHE A 458 -13.37 16.97 -28.43
N ILE A 459 -12.02 17.10 -28.43
CA ILE A 459 -11.31 17.91 -27.44
C ILE A 459 -11.66 19.39 -27.63
N ASP A 460 -11.66 19.88 -28.86
CA ASP A 460 -11.96 21.28 -29.19
C ASP A 460 -13.41 21.66 -28.89
N SER A 461 -14.34 20.68 -28.90
CA SER A 461 -15.75 20.84 -28.52
C SER A 461 -15.96 20.94 -27.00
N LEU A 462 -14.97 20.62 -26.17
CA LEU A 462 -15.05 20.74 -24.71
C LEU A 462 -14.84 22.21 -24.27
N PRO A 463 -15.50 22.67 -23.19
CA PRO A 463 -15.37 24.06 -22.72
C PRO A 463 -13.92 24.49 -22.48
N ASP A 464 -13.13 23.65 -21.83
CA ASP A 464 -11.73 23.93 -21.48
C ASP A 464 -10.74 23.25 -22.41
N LYS A 465 -11.19 22.67 -23.53
CA LYS A 465 -10.36 22.00 -24.55
C LYS A 465 -9.33 21.03 -23.91
N PHE A 466 -8.02 21.23 -24.14
CA PHE A 466 -6.94 20.42 -23.57
C PHE A 466 -6.78 20.57 -22.05
N ASP A 467 -7.33 21.63 -21.44
CA ASP A 467 -7.38 21.82 -20.00
C ASP A 467 -8.59 21.13 -19.33
N SER A 468 -9.49 20.53 -20.12
CA SER A 468 -10.66 19.81 -19.61
C SER A 468 -10.28 18.68 -18.68
N PHE A 469 -11.08 18.51 -17.62
CA PHE A 469 -10.82 17.55 -16.55
C PHE A 469 -11.12 16.10 -17.00
N VAL A 470 -10.18 15.22 -16.69
CA VAL A 470 -10.29 13.76 -16.83
C VAL A 470 -10.55 13.15 -15.47
N ALA A 471 -11.70 12.53 -15.27
CA ALA A 471 -12.00 11.79 -14.04
C ALA A 471 -11.20 10.48 -13.98
N GLN A 472 -11.14 9.84 -12.81
CA GLN A 472 -10.39 8.61 -12.59
C GLN A 472 -10.73 7.52 -13.63
N GLY A 473 -9.71 7.04 -14.36
CA GLY A 473 -9.89 6.07 -15.45
C GLY A 473 -10.68 6.59 -16.64
N GLY A 474 -10.86 7.93 -16.76
CA GLY A 474 -11.56 8.56 -17.86
C GLY A 474 -13.06 8.22 -17.93
N ILE A 475 -13.72 7.99 -16.79
CA ILE A 475 -15.14 7.57 -16.76
C ILE A 475 -16.10 8.59 -17.35
N ASN A 476 -15.68 9.84 -17.50
CA ASN A 476 -16.43 10.93 -18.13
C ASN A 476 -16.26 10.96 -19.66
N PHE A 477 -15.51 10.03 -20.25
CA PHE A 477 -15.35 9.89 -21.70
C PHE A 477 -15.92 8.57 -22.20
N SER A 478 -16.42 8.56 -23.44
CA SER A 478 -16.87 7.33 -24.12
C SER A 478 -15.69 6.38 -24.38
N GLY A 479 -15.98 5.10 -24.65
CA GLY A 479 -14.95 4.09 -24.97
C GLY A 479 -14.06 4.52 -26.12
N GLY A 480 -14.64 5.00 -27.24
CA GLY A 480 -13.91 5.49 -28.40
C GLY A 480 -13.09 6.75 -28.13
N GLN A 481 -13.59 7.68 -27.31
CA GLN A 481 -12.82 8.86 -26.88
C GLN A 481 -11.61 8.47 -26.05
N LYS A 482 -11.78 7.57 -25.06
CA LYS A 482 -10.66 7.03 -24.27
C LYS A 482 -9.61 6.34 -25.13
N GLN A 483 -10.05 5.56 -26.11
CA GLN A 483 -9.14 4.86 -27.01
C GLN A 483 -8.32 5.84 -27.84
N ARG A 484 -8.96 6.87 -28.42
CA ARG A 484 -8.27 7.92 -29.18
C ARG A 484 -7.28 8.72 -28.32
N LEU A 485 -7.63 9.04 -27.07
CA LEU A 485 -6.69 9.66 -26.12
C LEU A 485 -5.52 8.75 -25.76
N SER A 486 -5.76 7.45 -25.63
CA SER A 486 -4.70 6.45 -25.38
C SER A 486 -3.74 6.33 -26.55
N ILE A 487 -4.27 6.34 -27.78
CA ILE A 487 -3.47 6.38 -29.01
C ILE A 487 -2.67 7.69 -29.10
N ALA A 488 -3.32 8.84 -28.83
CA ALA A 488 -2.64 10.14 -28.79
C ALA A 488 -1.46 10.15 -27.82
N ARG A 489 -1.64 9.64 -26.60
CA ARG A 489 -0.55 9.49 -25.64
C ARG A 489 0.60 8.61 -26.15
N ALA A 490 0.29 7.53 -26.84
CA ALA A 490 1.30 6.68 -27.44
C ALA A 490 2.07 7.41 -28.55
N LEU A 491 1.38 8.18 -29.42
CA LEU A 491 1.98 8.97 -30.48
C LEU A 491 2.78 10.17 -29.97
N SER A 492 2.53 10.62 -28.73
CA SER A 492 3.30 11.69 -28.07
C SER A 492 4.71 11.27 -27.67
N LYS A 493 5.00 9.97 -27.68
CA LYS A 493 6.32 9.42 -27.45
C LYS A 493 7.09 9.31 -28.76
N ASP A 494 8.30 9.86 -28.82
CA ASP A 494 9.21 9.55 -29.93
C ASP A 494 9.82 8.17 -29.69
N ALA A 495 9.28 7.17 -30.37
CA ALA A 495 9.71 5.79 -30.30
C ALA A 495 10.05 5.26 -31.70
N ASN A 496 10.80 4.16 -31.74
CA ASN A 496 11.13 3.49 -33.01
C ASN A 496 10.15 2.35 -33.35
N ILE A 497 9.45 1.82 -32.33
CA ILE A 497 8.48 0.74 -32.46
C ILE A 497 7.16 1.20 -31.85
N TYR A 498 6.09 1.20 -32.62
CA TYR A 498 4.74 1.51 -32.18
C TYR A 498 3.90 0.23 -32.15
N LEU A 499 3.42 -0.14 -30.97
CA LEU A 499 2.69 -1.36 -30.72
C LEU A 499 1.25 -1.04 -30.29
N PHE A 500 0.28 -1.43 -31.11
CA PHE A 500 -1.14 -1.25 -30.90
C PHE A 500 -1.79 -2.59 -30.58
N ASP A 501 -2.18 -2.81 -29.33
CA ASP A 501 -2.82 -4.07 -28.89
C ASP A 501 -4.34 -3.91 -28.92
N ASP A 502 -4.99 -4.40 -29.97
CA ASP A 502 -6.45 -4.34 -30.25
C ASP A 502 -7.06 -2.95 -30.04
N SER A 503 -6.26 -1.92 -30.34
CA SER A 503 -6.55 -0.53 -29.96
C SER A 503 -7.57 0.15 -30.89
N PHE A 504 -7.97 -0.48 -31.96
CA PHE A 504 -8.90 0.06 -32.93
C PHE A 504 -10.32 -0.49 -32.81
N SER A 505 -10.50 -1.56 -32.04
CA SER A 505 -11.79 -2.29 -31.92
C SER A 505 -12.95 -1.47 -31.34
N ALA A 506 -12.64 -0.45 -30.52
CA ALA A 506 -13.63 0.45 -29.92
C ALA A 506 -13.99 1.67 -30.81
N LEU A 507 -13.40 1.78 -31.99
CA LEU A 507 -13.64 2.87 -32.92
C LEU A 507 -14.72 2.48 -33.95
N ASP A 508 -15.46 3.47 -34.45
CA ASP A 508 -16.30 3.31 -35.64
C ASP A 508 -15.46 3.21 -36.92
N TYR A 509 -16.01 2.59 -37.94
CA TYR A 509 -15.28 2.30 -39.18
C TYR A 509 -14.70 3.55 -39.86
N ALA A 510 -15.41 4.68 -39.85
CA ALA A 510 -14.97 5.90 -40.50
C ALA A 510 -13.78 6.51 -39.74
N THR A 511 -13.84 6.55 -38.42
CA THR A 511 -12.75 7.04 -37.56
C THR A 511 -11.53 6.12 -37.64
N ASP A 512 -11.72 4.79 -37.64
CA ASP A 512 -10.64 3.80 -37.77
C ASP A 512 -9.91 3.97 -39.12
N ALA A 513 -10.64 4.09 -40.24
CA ALA A 513 -10.04 4.27 -41.56
C ALA A 513 -9.22 5.57 -41.68
N LYS A 514 -9.75 6.70 -41.14
CA LYS A 514 -9.03 7.99 -41.14
C LYS A 514 -7.76 7.89 -40.28
N LEU A 515 -7.88 7.34 -39.07
CA LEU A 515 -6.76 7.17 -38.17
C LEU A 515 -5.64 6.33 -38.78
N ARG A 516 -5.95 5.19 -39.41
CA ARG A 516 -4.96 4.33 -40.06
C ARG A 516 -4.25 5.04 -41.22
N LYS A 517 -4.97 5.85 -41.99
CA LYS A 517 -4.39 6.66 -43.06
C LYS A 517 -3.37 7.67 -42.54
N GLU A 518 -3.71 8.39 -41.48
CA GLU A 518 -2.81 9.35 -40.83
C GLU A 518 -1.60 8.64 -40.20
N LEU A 519 -1.81 7.51 -39.50
CA LEU A 519 -0.74 6.71 -38.92
C LEU A 519 0.26 6.21 -39.96
N LYS A 520 -0.20 5.78 -41.14
CA LYS A 520 0.66 5.34 -42.24
C LYS A 520 1.67 6.41 -42.63
N THR A 521 1.23 7.66 -42.71
CA THR A 521 2.07 8.79 -43.05
C THR A 521 3.00 9.19 -41.90
N PHE A 522 2.47 9.22 -40.69
CA PHE A 522 3.21 9.65 -39.50
C PHE A 522 4.32 8.66 -39.09
N LEU A 523 4.07 7.36 -39.24
CA LEU A 523 4.98 6.28 -38.83
C LEU A 523 5.77 5.64 -39.98
N LYS A 524 5.92 6.31 -41.13
CA LYS A 524 6.53 5.76 -42.36
C LYS A 524 7.95 5.21 -42.18
N ASP A 525 8.72 5.76 -41.23
CA ASP A 525 10.11 5.39 -40.95
C ASP A 525 10.25 4.59 -39.62
N LYS A 526 9.14 4.14 -39.06
CA LYS A 526 9.06 3.42 -37.79
C LYS A 526 8.54 2.00 -38.00
N ILE A 527 8.77 1.10 -37.06
CA ILE A 527 8.11 -0.20 -37.02
C ILE A 527 6.72 -0.02 -36.42
N THR A 528 5.70 -0.47 -37.14
CA THR A 528 4.32 -0.46 -36.64
C THR A 528 3.80 -1.88 -36.50
N ILE A 529 3.47 -2.29 -35.26
CA ILE A 529 2.90 -3.60 -34.94
C ILE A 529 1.45 -3.41 -34.54
N ILE A 530 0.53 -4.06 -35.23
CA ILE A 530 -0.90 -4.00 -34.98
C ILE A 530 -1.40 -5.40 -34.58
N ILE A 531 -1.77 -5.57 -33.33
CA ILE A 531 -2.51 -6.74 -32.88
C ILE A 531 -3.99 -6.43 -33.06
N ALA A 532 -4.69 -7.24 -33.85
CA ALA A 532 -6.11 -7.02 -34.12
C ALA A 532 -6.91 -8.33 -34.09
N GLN A 533 -8.20 -8.19 -33.81
CA GLN A 533 -9.19 -9.25 -33.96
C GLN A 533 -9.96 -9.10 -35.28
N ARG A 534 -10.09 -7.85 -35.80
CA ARG A 534 -10.80 -7.54 -37.03
C ARG A 534 -9.83 -7.55 -38.23
N LEU A 535 -10.12 -8.37 -39.23
CA LEU A 535 -9.28 -8.46 -40.45
C LEU A 535 -9.29 -7.16 -41.23
N ASN A 536 -10.39 -6.44 -41.29
CA ASN A 536 -10.49 -5.14 -41.96
C ASN A 536 -9.50 -4.09 -41.42
N THR A 537 -9.09 -4.21 -40.15
CA THR A 537 -8.12 -3.31 -39.52
C THR A 537 -6.70 -3.54 -40.04
N ILE A 538 -6.40 -4.75 -40.51
CA ILE A 538 -5.05 -5.19 -40.88
C ILE A 538 -4.92 -5.57 -42.39
N ALA A 539 -5.99 -5.45 -43.16
CA ALA A 539 -5.99 -5.85 -44.57
C ALA A 539 -4.94 -5.11 -45.42
N ASP A 540 -4.55 -3.91 -45.00
CA ASP A 540 -3.53 -3.09 -45.64
C ASP A 540 -2.14 -3.18 -44.97
N ALA A 541 -1.91 -4.16 -44.10
CA ALA A 541 -0.60 -4.44 -43.52
C ALA A 541 0.35 -5.09 -44.53
N ASP A 542 1.64 -4.74 -44.44
CA ASP A 542 2.65 -5.24 -45.37
C ASP A 542 2.94 -6.74 -45.12
N LYS A 543 2.78 -7.17 -43.85
CA LYS A 543 2.92 -8.56 -43.47
C LYS A 543 1.99 -8.88 -42.29
N ILE A 544 1.33 -10.01 -42.35
CA ILE A 544 0.40 -10.50 -41.34
C ILE A 544 0.86 -11.88 -40.88
N ILE A 545 0.91 -12.13 -39.55
CA ILE A 545 1.04 -13.47 -39.00
C ILE A 545 -0.28 -13.93 -38.41
N VAL A 546 -0.59 -15.20 -38.62
CA VAL A 546 -1.78 -15.88 -38.08
C VAL A 546 -1.33 -16.77 -36.93
N LEU A 547 -1.88 -16.52 -35.73
CA LEU A 547 -1.60 -17.30 -34.53
C LEU A 547 -2.75 -18.27 -34.22
N LYS A 548 -2.43 -19.55 -34.08
CA LYS A 548 -3.34 -20.59 -33.60
C LYS A 548 -2.59 -21.50 -32.64
N ASP A 549 -3.22 -21.87 -31.54
CA ASP A 549 -2.67 -22.82 -30.55
C ASP A 549 -1.24 -22.50 -30.11
N SER A 550 -0.94 -21.19 -29.95
CA SER A 550 0.36 -20.68 -29.50
C SER A 550 1.49 -20.72 -30.55
N GLU A 551 1.21 -21.03 -31.80
CA GLU A 551 2.17 -21.13 -32.90
C GLU A 551 1.77 -20.23 -34.08
N ILE A 552 2.72 -19.91 -34.96
CA ILE A 552 2.45 -19.20 -36.21
C ILE A 552 2.04 -20.27 -37.25
N THR A 553 0.80 -20.18 -37.75
CA THR A 553 0.26 -21.09 -38.79
C THR A 553 0.37 -20.53 -40.19
N GLY A 554 0.59 -19.23 -40.33
CA GLY A 554 0.77 -18.59 -41.61
C GLY A 554 1.39 -17.20 -41.49
N MET A 555 2.08 -16.77 -42.56
CA MET A 555 2.69 -15.45 -42.68
C MET A 555 2.63 -15.01 -44.15
N GLY A 556 2.10 -13.81 -44.40
CA GLY A 556 1.99 -13.25 -45.76
C GLY A 556 1.18 -11.96 -45.77
N THR A 557 0.85 -11.46 -46.95
CA THR A 557 -0.11 -10.38 -47.14
C THR A 557 -1.54 -10.86 -46.95
N HIS A 558 -2.49 -9.94 -46.86
CA HIS A 558 -3.91 -10.27 -46.76
C HIS A 558 -4.38 -11.21 -47.90
N GLN A 559 -3.98 -10.95 -49.14
CA GLN A 559 -4.37 -11.76 -50.30
C GLN A 559 -3.74 -13.16 -50.25
N GLU A 560 -2.44 -13.25 -50.01
CA GLU A 560 -1.74 -14.54 -49.91
C GLU A 560 -2.33 -15.43 -48.82
N LEU A 561 -2.73 -14.87 -47.67
CA LEU A 561 -3.33 -15.61 -46.58
C LEU A 561 -4.77 -16.05 -46.86
N LEU A 562 -5.53 -15.28 -47.63
CA LEU A 562 -6.86 -15.67 -48.09
C LEU A 562 -6.81 -16.85 -49.07
N GLU A 563 -5.70 -17.04 -49.79
CA GLU A 563 -5.51 -18.14 -50.75
C GLU A 563 -4.88 -19.39 -50.12
N SER A 564 -4.02 -19.22 -49.08
CA SER A 564 -3.14 -20.28 -48.60
C SER A 564 -3.36 -20.72 -47.18
N ASN A 565 -4.01 -19.92 -46.33
CA ASN A 565 -4.12 -20.21 -44.89
C ASN A 565 -5.56 -20.47 -44.46
N GLN A 566 -5.86 -21.72 -44.08
CA GLN A 566 -7.20 -22.16 -43.68
C GLN A 566 -7.76 -21.39 -42.49
N GLU A 567 -6.93 -21.12 -41.48
CA GLU A 567 -7.34 -20.37 -40.29
C GLU A 567 -7.71 -18.93 -40.60
N TYR A 568 -6.96 -18.30 -41.51
CA TYR A 568 -7.24 -16.94 -41.98
C TYR A 568 -8.54 -16.87 -42.77
N ILE A 569 -8.78 -17.86 -43.63
CA ILE A 569 -10.02 -18.02 -44.41
C ILE A 569 -11.22 -18.21 -43.47
N GLU A 570 -11.10 -19.03 -42.44
CA GLU A 570 -12.14 -19.25 -41.44
C GLU A 570 -12.46 -17.95 -40.66
N LEU A 571 -11.43 -17.19 -40.28
CA LEU A 571 -11.58 -15.89 -39.66
C LEU A 571 -12.27 -14.91 -40.61
N ALA A 572 -11.92 -14.90 -41.88
CA ALA A 572 -12.52 -14.05 -42.89
C ALA A 572 -14.01 -14.37 -43.11
N LYS A 573 -14.37 -15.65 -43.20
CA LYS A 573 -15.77 -16.12 -43.26
C LYS A 573 -16.55 -15.74 -42.00
N SER A 574 -15.97 -15.91 -40.84
CA SER A 574 -16.63 -15.54 -39.56
C SER A 574 -16.91 -14.05 -39.44
N GLN A 575 -16.18 -13.20 -40.18
CA GLN A 575 -16.31 -11.75 -40.20
C GLN A 575 -17.09 -11.23 -41.42
N GLY A 576 -17.61 -12.12 -42.29
CA GLY A 576 -18.37 -11.76 -43.44
C GLY A 576 -17.55 -11.06 -44.54
N ILE A 577 -16.24 -11.33 -44.59
CA ILE A 577 -15.32 -10.80 -45.63
C ILE A 577 -15.30 -11.74 -46.84
N LEU A 578 -15.51 -13.03 -46.61
CA LEU A 578 -15.69 -14.06 -47.63
C LEU A 578 -17.07 -14.72 -47.43
N GLU A 579 -17.71 -15.09 -48.54
CA GLU A 579 -18.95 -15.86 -48.58
C GLU A 579 -18.76 -17.34 -48.14
#